data_6de30ffad3e257aa45ff9d08f2c08420
#
_entry.id   6de30ffad3e257aa45ff9d08f2c08420
#
_cell.length_a   1.000
_cell.length_b   1.000
_cell.length_c   1.000
_cell.angle_alpha   90.00
_cell.angle_beta   90.00
_cell.angle_gamma   90.00
#
_symmetry.space_group_name_H-M   'P 1'
#
loop_
_entity.id
_entity.type
_entity.pdbx_description
1 polymer ?
#
loop_
_entity_poly.entity_id
_entity_poly.type
_entity_poly.pdbx_seq_one_letter_code
_entity_poly.pdbx_strand_id
1 'polypeptide(L)'
;MPNIILFDNDVREKLLPLTFTRPNCELRVGILRIREKWEKHLNATASFITHDYLAGKYGIDYDDDNFFINGSVLPSPELVTLVKQMDYNEAFLQNDELIVARLDARQLERLMKDDAFEALKGIELEGTPFLKINQLTDLYRLNGEAIRQDIELLQKERNFVELPGSNFAKAKDQIFVEEGAEISGAYLNATEGPIYIGAQAKVMEGAMLRGPVAIGDHATVRMGAKIYGGTTIGRWCKAGGEIVESVLLEYANKRSEERRVG
;
A
#
# COMPACT_ATOMS: atom_id res chain seq x y z
N MET A 1 -8.81 16.00 -15.03
CA MET A 1 -8.76 14.53 -14.76
C MET A 1 -9.84 14.25 -13.74
N PRO A 2 -10.51 13.10 -13.80
CA PRO A 2 -11.49 12.74 -12.80
C PRO A 2 -10.90 12.81 -11.39
N ASN A 3 -11.69 13.25 -10.42
CA ASN A 3 -11.33 13.25 -9.01
C ASN A 3 -11.34 11.79 -8.48
N ILE A 4 -10.63 11.52 -7.40
CA ILE A 4 -10.59 10.17 -6.78
C ILE A 4 -11.28 10.24 -5.42
N ILE A 5 -12.26 9.37 -5.21
CA ILE A 5 -12.93 9.20 -3.93
C ILE A 5 -12.76 7.75 -3.50
N LEU A 6 -12.03 7.54 -2.41
CA LEU A 6 -11.83 6.21 -1.83
C LEU A 6 -12.86 5.96 -0.72
N PHE A 7 -13.67 4.91 -0.86
CA PHE A 7 -14.71 4.61 0.11
C PHE A 7 -14.41 3.37 0.96
N ASP A 8 -14.84 3.44 2.21
CA ASP A 8 -14.87 2.28 3.11
C ASP A 8 -16.15 1.46 2.88
N ASN A 9 -16.01 0.15 2.95
CA ASN A 9 -17.10 -0.82 2.92
C ASN A 9 -17.08 -1.71 4.18
N ASP A 10 -17.90 -2.75 4.24
CA ASP A 10 -18.00 -3.70 5.37
C ASP A 10 -16.68 -4.39 5.74
N VAL A 11 -15.70 -4.41 4.84
CA VAL A 11 -14.36 -4.93 5.11
C VAL A 11 -13.69 -4.15 6.25
N ARG A 12 -14.04 -2.88 6.43
CA ARG A 12 -13.48 -2.03 7.49
C ARG A 12 -13.59 -2.63 8.88
N GLU A 13 -14.72 -3.25 9.21
CA GLU A 13 -14.92 -3.90 10.51
C GLU A 13 -14.01 -5.12 10.69
N LYS A 14 -13.74 -5.86 9.62
CA LYS A 14 -12.81 -7.02 9.63
C LYS A 14 -11.34 -6.60 9.76
N LEU A 15 -11.05 -5.32 9.55
CA LEU A 15 -9.71 -4.74 9.66
C LEU A 15 -9.47 -4.02 11.01
N LEU A 16 -10.43 -4.04 11.91
CA LEU A 16 -10.23 -3.57 13.29
C LEU A 16 -9.15 -4.40 14.00
N PRO A 17 -8.31 -3.79 14.85
CA PRO A 17 -8.38 -2.39 15.33
C PRO A 17 -7.65 -1.37 14.43
N LEU A 18 -7.04 -1.79 13.32
CA LEU A 18 -6.19 -0.91 12.50
C LEU A 18 -6.96 0.24 11.84
N THR A 19 -8.24 0.03 11.60
CA THR A 19 -9.15 1.00 10.97
C THR A 19 -9.91 1.91 11.96
N PHE A 20 -9.64 1.81 13.27
CA PHE A 20 -10.25 2.73 14.24
C PHE A 20 -9.90 4.20 13.99
N THR A 21 -8.69 4.49 13.53
CA THR A 21 -8.18 5.86 13.41
C THR A 21 -7.95 6.31 11.97
N ARG A 22 -8.31 5.45 11.00
CA ARG A 22 -8.08 5.69 9.56
C ARG A 22 -9.01 4.87 8.68
N PRO A 23 -9.32 5.31 7.45
CA PRO A 23 -10.01 4.49 6.45
C PRO A 23 -9.13 3.34 5.94
N ASN A 24 -9.75 2.35 5.28
CA ASN A 24 -9.08 1.16 4.74
C ASN A 24 -7.91 1.52 3.82
N CYS A 25 -8.09 2.50 2.95
CA CYS A 25 -7.09 2.92 1.97
C CYS A 25 -5.84 3.56 2.58
N GLU A 26 -5.87 3.95 3.85
CA GLU A 26 -4.71 4.41 4.60
C GLU A 26 -3.87 3.28 5.21
N LEU A 27 -4.28 2.04 5.04
CA LEU A 27 -3.46 0.89 5.41
C LEU A 27 -2.31 0.72 4.41
N ARG A 28 -1.15 0.34 4.94
CA ARG A 28 0.05 0.06 4.16
C ARG A 28 0.11 -1.40 3.79
N VAL A 29 0.27 -1.68 2.50
CA VAL A 29 0.54 -3.01 1.96
C VAL A 29 1.59 -2.82 0.86
N GLY A 30 2.75 -3.40 1.01
CA GLY A 30 3.91 -3.07 0.19
C GLY A 30 4.67 -1.86 0.72
N ILE A 31 5.21 -1.04 -0.17
CA ILE A 31 5.97 0.18 0.13
C ILE A 31 5.00 1.35 0.40
N LEU A 32 3.91 1.40 -0.33
CA LEU A 32 2.93 2.49 -0.34
C LEU A 32 1.65 2.11 0.42
N ARG A 33 0.88 3.11 0.85
CA ARG A 33 -0.51 2.93 1.28
C ARG A 33 -1.39 2.68 0.05
N ILE A 34 -2.55 2.06 0.23
CA ILE A 34 -3.48 1.81 -0.88
C ILE A 34 -3.85 3.11 -1.59
N ARG A 35 -4.16 4.18 -0.83
CA ARG A 35 -4.40 5.52 -1.37
C ARG A 35 -3.25 6.02 -2.25
N GLU A 36 -2.02 5.97 -1.74
CA GLU A 36 -0.84 6.46 -2.46
C GLU A 36 -0.62 5.75 -3.79
N LYS A 37 -0.98 4.47 -3.88
CA LYS A 37 -0.93 3.70 -5.13
C LYS A 37 -1.94 4.24 -6.16
N TRP A 38 -3.20 4.44 -5.77
CA TRP A 38 -4.23 5.00 -6.64
C TRP A 38 -3.89 6.41 -7.11
N GLU A 39 -3.46 7.29 -6.20
CA GLU A 39 -3.02 8.65 -6.53
C GLU A 39 -1.92 8.66 -7.59
N LYS A 40 -0.91 7.78 -7.45
CA LYS A 40 0.18 7.66 -8.43
C LYS A 40 -0.29 7.13 -9.79
N HIS A 41 -1.10 6.09 -9.81
CA HIS A 41 -1.60 5.50 -11.05
C HIS A 41 -2.53 6.44 -11.83
N LEU A 42 -3.33 7.22 -11.15
CA LEU A 42 -4.30 8.14 -11.74
C LEU A 42 -3.81 9.59 -11.80
N ASN A 43 -2.64 9.89 -11.21
CA ASN A 43 -2.06 11.23 -11.13
C ASN A 43 -3.06 12.29 -10.60
N ALA A 44 -3.72 11.97 -9.49
CA ALA A 44 -4.71 12.83 -8.85
C ALA A 44 -4.66 12.62 -7.32
N THR A 45 -5.14 13.60 -6.57
CA THR A 45 -5.26 13.51 -5.10
C THR A 45 -6.58 12.83 -4.74
N ALA A 46 -6.56 11.92 -3.77
CA ALA A 46 -7.74 11.22 -3.31
C ALA A 46 -8.40 11.92 -2.12
N SER A 47 -9.73 11.91 -2.12
CA SER A 47 -10.59 12.23 -0.97
C SER A 47 -11.29 10.97 -0.46
N PHE A 48 -12.13 11.06 0.59
CA PHE A 48 -12.57 9.88 1.30
C PHE A 48 -14.06 9.91 1.63
N ILE A 49 -14.70 8.75 1.54
CA ILE A 49 -15.97 8.46 2.21
C ILE A 49 -15.70 7.37 3.26
N THR A 50 -15.83 7.74 4.52
CA THR A 50 -15.57 6.89 5.67
C THR A 50 -16.56 7.21 6.80
N HIS A 51 -16.42 6.60 7.95
CA HIS A 51 -17.27 6.86 9.11
C HIS A 51 -17.21 8.32 9.58
N ASP A 52 -18.36 8.84 10.04
CA ASP A 52 -18.55 10.25 10.44
C ASP A 52 -17.49 10.76 11.41
N TYR A 53 -17.07 9.95 12.37
CA TYR A 53 -16.06 10.37 13.35
C TYR A 53 -14.66 10.55 12.75
N LEU A 54 -14.40 10.01 11.57
CA LEU A 54 -13.16 10.20 10.81
C LEU A 54 -13.27 11.34 9.80
N ALA A 55 -14.47 11.77 9.43
CA ALA A 55 -14.71 12.77 8.38
C ALA A 55 -14.01 14.11 8.65
N GLY A 56 -13.82 14.49 9.91
CA GLY A 56 -13.09 15.71 10.28
C GLY A 56 -11.60 15.70 9.86
N LYS A 57 -11.02 14.50 9.67
CA LYS A 57 -9.64 14.31 9.23
C LYS A 57 -9.55 13.81 7.78
N TYR A 58 -10.51 13.03 7.37
CA TYR A 58 -10.60 12.38 6.08
C TYR A 58 -11.90 12.80 5.39
N GLY A 59 -11.89 14.03 4.89
CA GLY A 59 -13.06 14.63 4.24
C GLY A 59 -13.23 14.17 2.81
N ILE A 60 -14.43 14.35 2.30
CA ILE A 60 -14.76 14.21 0.90
C ILE A 60 -14.52 15.51 0.16
N ASP A 61 -13.96 15.41 -1.03
CA ASP A 61 -13.92 16.43 -2.06
C ASP A 61 -14.37 15.77 -3.37
N TYR A 62 -15.30 16.39 -4.10
CA TYR A 62 -15.85 15.83 -5.33
C TYR A 62 -16.11 16.90 -6.38
N ASP A 63 -16.05 16.50 -7.62
CA ASP A 63 -16.20 17.33 -8.80
C ASP A 63 -17.29 16.74 -9.72
N ASP A 64 -17.49 17.30 -10.88
CA ASP A 64 -18.44 16.79 -11.88
C ASP A 64 -18.05 15.42 -12.46
N ASP A 65 -16.79 14.99 -12.29
CA ASP A 65 -16.28 13.70 -12.78
C ASP A 65 -15.43 13.04 -11.70
N ASN A 66 -15.92 11.92 -11.15
CA ASN A 66 -15.28 11.25 -10.03
C ASN A 66 -15.14 9.75 -10.28
N PHE A 67 -13.98 9.20 -9.96
CA PHE A 67 -13.79 7.77 -9.72
C PHE A 67 -14.07 7.45 -8.25
N PHE A 68 -15.11 6.69 -8.02
CA PHE A 68 -15.51 6.19 -6.70
C PHE A 68 -14.95 4.78 -6.52
N ILE A 69 -13.91 4.61 -5.72
CA ILE A 69 -13.06 3.43 -5.67
C ILE A 69 -13.12 2.77 -4.30
N ASN A 70 -13.27 1.47 -4.25
CA ASN A 70 -13.23 0.69 -3.02
C ASN A 70 -11.84 0.78 -2.36
N GLY A 71 -11.78 1.34 -1.15
CA GLY A 71 -10.55 1.61 -0.41
C GLY A 71 -9.77 0.37 0.05
N SER A 72 -10.33 -0.84 -0.12
CA SER A 72 -9.64 -2.10 0.16
C SER A 72 -8.95 -2.73 -1.06
N VAL A 73 -9.12 -2.14 -2.25
CA VAL A 73 -8.59 -2.63 -3.53
C VAL A 73 -7.24 -1.98 -3.84
N LEU A 74 -6.23 -2.80 -4.13
CA LEU A 74 -4.94 -2.34 -4.63
C LEU A 74 -5.00 -2.27 -6.17
N PRO A 75 -4.55 -1.16 -6.79
CA PRO A 75 -4.55 -1.06 -8.25
C PRO A 75 -3.56 -2.03 -8.88
N SER A 76 -3.98 -2.76 -9.92
CA SER A 76 -3.09 -3.44 -10.86
C SER A 76 -3.01 -2.64 -12.16
N PRO A 77 -1.98 -2.84 -13.01
CA PRO A 77 -1.89 -2.18 -14.32
C PRO A 77 -3.12 -2.43 -15.19
N GLU A 78 -3.67 -3.66 -15.14
CA GLU A 78 -4.86 -4.06 -15.89
C GLU A 78 -6.11 -3.32 -15.39
N LEU A 79 -6.34 -3.33 -14.07
CA LEU A 79 -7.48 -2.63 -13.47
C LEU A 79 -7.40 -1.12 -13.75
N VAL A 80 -6.21 -0.52 -13.60
CA VAL A 80 -6.00 0.91 -13.87
C VAL A 80 -6.30 1.25 -15.34
N THR A 81 -5.95 0.37 -16.26
CA THR A 81 -6.24 0.57 -17.70
C THR A 81 -7.73 0.58 -17.94
N LEU A 82 -8.47 -0.37 -17.35
CA LEU A 82 -9.93 -0.42 -17.42
C LEU A 82 -10.57 0.83 -16.80
N VAL A 83 -10.13 1.24 -15.61
CA VAL A 83 -10.64 2.43 -14.91
C VAL A 83 -10.46 3.70 -15.76
N LYS A 84 -9.31 3.86 -16.42
CA LYS A 84 -9.07 5.02 -17.30
C LYS A 84 -9.96 5.05 -18.55
N GLN A 85 -10.51 3.91 -18.95
CA GLN A 85 -11.39 3.74 -20.12
C GLN A 85 -12.88 3.73 -19.75
N MET A 86 -13.23 3.81 -18.45
CA MET A 86 -14.63 3.81 -18.01
C MET A 86 -15.41 4.98 -18.60
N ASP A 87 -16.61 4.69 -19.07
CA ASP A 87 -17.60 5.71 -19.40
C ASP A 87 -18.35 6.20 -18.15
N TYR A 88 -19.02 7.35 -18.26
CA TYR A 88 -19.91 7.82 -17.22
C TYR A 88 -21.04 6.82 -16.96
N ASN A 89 -21.48 6.69 -15.71
CA ASN A 89 -22.50 5.77 -15.24
C ASN A 89 -22.11 4.28 -15.34
N GLU A 90 -20.85 3.95 -15.48
CA GLU A 90 -20.37 2.58 -15.38
C GLU A 90 -19.90 2.25 -13.97
N ALA A 91 -20.11 0.99 -13.58
CA ALA A 91 -19.64 0.43 -12.34
C ALA A 91 -18.96 -0.92 -12.59
N PHE A 92 -17.74 -1.09 -12.16
CA PHE A 92 -17.04 -2.37 -12.14
C PHE A 92 -17.37 -3.12 -10.86
N LEU A 93 -17.83 -4.34 -11.01
CA LEU A 93 -18.21 -5.24 -9.93
C LEU A 93 -17.30 -6.47 -9.93
N GLN A 94 -17.15 -7.08 -8.77
CA GLN A 94 -16.58 -8.41 -8.63
C GLN A 94 -17.36 -9.17 -7.55
N ASN A 95 -18.03 -10.26 -7.92
CA ASN A 95 -18.91 -11.04 -7.06
C ASN A 95 -19.97 -10.15 -6.35
N ASP A 96 -20.68 -9.34 -7.11
CA ASP A 96 -21.68 -8.37 -6.64
C ASP A 96 -21.12 -7.25 -5.74
N GLU A 97 -19.81 -7.15 -5.57
CA GLU A 97 -19.20 -6.09 -4.79
C GLU A 97 -18.69 -4.97 -5.71
N LEU A 98 -18.99 -3.71 -5.35
CA LEU A 98 -18.48 -2.55 -6.08
C LEU A 98 -16.96 -2.39 -5.89
N ILE A 99 -16.26 -2.35 -7.02
CA ILE A 99 -14.82 -2.12 -7.08
C ILE A 99 -14.52 -0.66 -7.45
N VAL A 100 -15.09 -0.20 -8.55
CA VAL A 100 -14.95 1.19 -9.02
C VAL A 100 -16.24 1.61 -9.72
N ALA A 101 -16.67 2.87 -9.53
CA ALA A 101 -17.70 3.50 -10.36
C ALA A 101 -17.20 4.85 -10.86
N ARG A 102 -17.69 5.29 -12.03
CA ARG A 102 -17.45 6.64 -12.53
C ARG A 102 -18.73 7.44 -12.45
N LEU A 103 -18.79 8.44 -11.57
CA LEU A 103 -19.99 9.14 -11.15
C LEU A 103 -19.86 10.65 -11.31
N ASP A 104 -20.97 11.30 -11.67
CA ASP A 104 -21.09 12.75 -11.54
C ASP A 104 -21.44 13.16 -10.10
N ALA A 105 -21.38 14.48 -9.80
CA ALA A 105 -21.67 15.02 -8.48
C ALA A 105 -23.08 14.67 -7.98
N ARG A 106 -24.08 14.64 -8.88
CA ARG A 106 -25.48 14.36 -8.51
C ARG A 106 -25.67 12.89 -8.14
N GLN A 107 -25.03 11.99 -8.86
CA GLN A 107 -25.06 10.56 -8.59
C GLN A 107 -24.37 10.25 -7.27
N LEU A 108 -23.23 10.90 -7.00
CA LEU A 108 -22.52 10.75 -5.74
C LEU A 108 -23.37 11.23 -4.55
N GLU A 109 -24.07 12.37 -4.67
CA GLU A 109 -24.99 12.86 -3.63
C GLU A 109 -26.14 11.89 -3.37
N ARG A 110 -26.69 11.26 -4.42
CA ARG A 110 -27.72 10.24 -4.28
C ARG A 110 -27.19 8.99 -3.60
N LEU A 111 -26.01 8.53 -4.01
CA LEU A 111 -25.32 7.40 -3.39
C LEU A 111 -25.15 7.60 -1.87
N MET A 112 -24.72 8.77 -1.44
CA MET A 112 -24.58 9.12 -0.02
C MET A 112 -25.92 9.19 0.74
N LYS A 113 -27.03 9.27 0.02
CA LYS A 113 -28.41 9.31 0.58
C LYS A 113 -29.16 7.97 0.50
N ASP A 114 -28.47 6.87 0.23
CA ASP A 114 -29.00 5.50 0.06
C ASP A 114 -29.97 5.30 -1.15
N ASP A 115 -29.97 6.18 -2.14
CA ASP A 115 -31.05 6.24 -3.13
C ASP A 115 -30.73 5.66 -4.52
N ALA A 116 -29.52 5.11 -4.84
CA ALA A 116 -29.28 5.08 -6.26
C ALA A 116 -28.26 4.15 -6.93
N PHE A 117 -27.99 2.96 -6.45
CA PHE A 117 -27.23 1.97 -7.26
C PHE A 117 -27.99 1.46 -8.51
N GLU A 118 -29.30 1.64 -8.57
CA GLU A 118 -30.14 1.12 -9.66
C GLU A 118 -29.91 1.78 -11.03
N ALA A 119 -29.21 2.93 -11.08
CA ALA A 119 -28.98 3.68 -12.31
C ALA A 119 -27.62 3.42 -12.98
N LEU A 120 -26.73 2.59 -12.40
CA LEU A 120 -25.41 2.35 -12.94
C LEU A 120 -25.39 1.11 -13.85
N LYS A 121 -24.65 1.19 -14.96
CA LYS A 121 -24.36 0.04 -15.81
C LYS A 121 -23.27 -0.82 -15.13
N GLY A 122 -23.68 -1.89 -14.47
CA GLY A 122 -22.77 -2.87 -13.86
C GLY A 122 -22.03 -3.69 -14.91
N ILE A 123 -20.72 -3.79 -14.76
CA ILE A 123 -19.80 -4.59 -15.58
C ILE A 123 -19.02 -5.49 -14.63
N GLU A 124 -19.22 -6.81 -14.75
CA GLU A 124 -18.47 -7.78 -13.93
C GLU A 124 -17.02 -7.90 -14.42
N LEU A 125 -16.07 -7.78 -13.48
CA LEU A 125 -14.63 -7.92 -13.75
C LEU A 125 -14.25 -9.41 -13.75
N GLU A 126 -14.56 -10.11 -14.83
CA GLU A 126 -14.14 -11.50 -15.01
C GLU A 126 -12.65 -11.58 -15.37
N GLY A 127 -11.86 -12.31 -14.55
CA GLY A 127 -10.47 -12.62 -14.86
C GLY A 127 -9.49 -11.44 -14.76
N THR A 128 -9.92 -10.27 -14.33
CA THR A 128 -9.01 -9.13 -14.10
C THR A 128 -8.26 -9.33 -12.79
N PRO A 129 -6.91 -9.48 -12.82
CA PRO A 129 -6.15 -9.70 -11.60
C PRO A 129 -5.95 -8.38 -10.85
N PHE A 130 -6.31 -8.35 -9.58
CA PHE A 130 -5.94 -7.30 -8.63
C PHE A 130 -5.91 -7.84 -7.21
N LEU A 131 -5.16 -7.19 -6.34
CA LEU A 131 -5.08 -7.52 -4.93
C LEU A 131 -6.17 -6.78 -4.15
N LYS A 132 -6.76 -7.44 -3.16
CA LYS A 132 -7.77 -6.84 -2.28
C LYS A 132 -7.59 -7.31 -0.85
N ILE A 133 -7.70 -6.39 0.08
CA ILE A 133 -7.67 -6.67 1.51
C ILE A 133 -9.08 -6.97 1.98
N ASN A 134 -9.33 -8.17 2.47
CA ASN A 134 -10.62 -8.58 3.02
C ASN A 134 -10.58 -8.84 4.52
N GLN A 135 -9.38 -9.03 5.08
CA GLN A 135 -9.15 -9.32 6.49
C GLN A 135 -7.72 -8.97 6.91
N LEU A 136 -7.45 -8.92 8.20
CA LEU A 136 -6.13 -8.53 8.73
C LEU A 136 -4.97 -9.36 8.19
N THR A 137 -5.18 -10.65 7.96
CA THR A 137 -4.13 -11.55 7.45
C THR A 137 -3.69 -11.21 6.03
N ASP A 138 -4.53 -10.56 5.24
CA ASP A 138 -4.20 -10.18 3.86
C ASP A 138 -3.11 -9.10 3.83
N LEU A 139 -3.00 -8.29 4.89
CA LEU A 139 -1.95 -7.27 4.99
C LEU A 139 -0.55 -7.87 4.86
N TYR A 140 -0.26 -8.99 5.50
CA TYR A 140 1.05 -9.62 5.39
C TYR A 140 1.13 -10.64 4.26
N ARG A 141 0.05 -11.37 3.95
CA ARG A 141 0.03 -12.37 2.86
C ARG A 141 0.25 -11.73 1.50
N LEU A 142 -0.39 -10.60 1.24
CA LEU A 142 -0.28 -9.88 -0.03
C LEU A 142 0.93 -8.95 -0.09
N ASN A 143 1.61 -8.73 1.05
CA ASN A 143 2.64 -7.71 1.18
C ASN A 143 3.82 -7.91 0.22
N GLY A 144 4.29 -9.16 0.07
CA GLY A 144 5.41 -9.47 -0.82
C GLY A 144 5.11 -9.14 -2.28
N GLU A 145 3.91 -9.44 -2.76
CA GLU A 145 3.48 -9.11 -4.11
C GLU A 145 3.26 -7.60 -4.26
N ALA A 146 2.66 -6.96 -3.27
CA ALA A 146 2.47 -5.52 -3.27
C ALA A 146 3.81 -4.75 -3.30
N ILE A 147 4.88 -5.27 -2.65
CA ILE A 147 6.23 -4.69 -2.75
C ILE A 147 6.74 -4.74 -4.20
N ARG A 148 6.55 -5.85 -4.93
CA ARG A 148 6.97 -5.98 -6.34
C ARG A 148 6.26 -4.94 -7.22
N GLN A 149 4.94 -4.87 -7.10
CA GLN A 149 4.13 -3.92 -7.88
C GLN A 149 4.50 -2.47 -7.56
N ASP A 150 4.76 -2.15 -6.29
CA ASP A 150 5.19 -0.80 -5.91
C ASP A 150 6.56 -0.42 -6.48
N ILE A 151 7.50 -1.35 -6.56
CA ILE A 151 8.79 -1.10 -7.21
C ILE A 151 8.61 -0.77 -8.68
N GLU A 152 7.79 -1.52 -9.42
CA GLU A 152 7.51 -1.25 -10.83
C GLU A 152 6.91 0.14 -11.04
N LEU A 153 6.08 0.60 -10.10
CA LEU A 153 5.52 1.94 -10.11
C LEU A 153 6.57 3.01 -9.79
N LEU A 154 7.34 2.81 -8.71
CA LEU A 154 8.29 3.79 -8.21
C LEU A 154 9.51 3.97 -9.12
N GLN A 155 9.96 2.94 -9.82
CA GLN A 155 11.06 3.03 -10.79
C GLN A 155 10.81 4.03 -11.92
N LYS A 156 9.54 4.31 -12.25
CA LYS A 156 9.17 5.27 -13.28
C LYS A 156 9.28 6.72 -12.82
N GLU A 157 9.29 6.94 -11.52
CA GLU A 157 9.20 8.27 -10.90
C GLU A 157 10.43 8.66 -10.10
N ARG A 158 11.22 7.68 -9.63
CA ARG A 158 12.32 7.89 -8.68
C ARG A 158 13.65 7.45 -9.23
N ASN A 159 14.69 8.21 -8.87
CA ASN A 159 16.08 7.83 -9.09
C ASN A 159 16.60 7.13 -7.83
N PHE A 160 17.19 5.94 -8.01
CA PHE A 160 17.84 5.19 -6.96
C PHE A 160 19.34 5.38 -7.02
N VAL A 161 20.01 5.38 -5.84
CA VAL A 161 21.45 5.49 -5.72
C VAL A 161 22.11 4.12 -5.63
N GLU A 162 23.38 4.03 -5.95
CA GLU A 162 24.14 2.79 -5.81
C GLU A 162 24.25 2.36 -4.34
N LEU A 163 24.18 1.05 -4.11
CA LEU A 163 24.42 0.47 -2.80
C LEU A 163 25.89 0.70 -2.39
N PRO A 164 26.16 1.27 -1.20
CA PRO A 164 27.54 1.48 -0.73
C PRO A 164 28.36 0.18 -0.70
N GLY A 165 29.63 0.27 -1.14
CA GLY A 165 30.51 -0.89 -1.35
C GLY A 165 30.89 -1.70 -0.12
N SER A 166 30.58 -1.21 1.09
CA SER A 166 30.80 -1.92 2.36
C SER A 166 29.81 -3.06 2.64
N ASN A 167 28.86 -3.30 1.73
CA ASN A 167 27.75 -4.23 1.92
C ASN A 167 27.90 -5.46 1.03
N PHE A 168 27.41 -6.61 1.52
CA PHE A 168 27.26 -7.82 0.73
C PHE A 168 25.90 -7.85 0.04
N ALA A 169 25.88 -8.04 -1.29
CA ALA A 169 24.63 -8.04 -2.05
C ALA A 169 24.59 -9.17 -3.10
N LYS A 170 23.42 -9.83 -3.20
CA LYS A 170 23.06 -10.75 -4.29
C LYS A 170 21.89 -10.16 -5.07
N ALA A 171 21.90 -10.31 -6.39
CA ALA A 171 20.93 -9.70 -7.31
C ALA A 171 20.83 -8.18 -7.09
N LYS A 172 21.96 -7.49 -7.27
CA LYS A 172 22.10 -6.04 -6.97
C LYS A 172 21.13 -5.17 -7.77
N ASP A 173 20.78 -5.59 -8.97
CA ASP A 173 19.78 -5.01 -9.86
C ASP A 173 18.36 -4.97 -9.28
N GLN A 174 18.11 -5.79 -8.25
CA GLN A 174 16.84 -5.84 -7.50
C GLN A 174 16.92 -5.12 -6.14
N ILE A 175 17.94 -4.30 -5.90
CA ILE A 175 18.11 -3.53 -4.67
C ILE A 175 17.95 -2.04 -4.99
N PHE A 176 16.92 -1.42 -4.43
CA PHE A 176 16.51 -0.05 -4.70
C PHE A 176 16.74 0.82 -3.48
N VAL A 177 17.74 1.69 -3.54
CA VAL A 177 18.16 2.55 -2.43
C VAL A 177 17.85 4.00 -2.76
N GLU A 178 17.11 4.68 -1.90
CA GLU A 178 16.83 6.11 -2.06
C GLU A 178 17.96 6.97 -1.47
N GLU A 179 18.00 8.21 -1.90
CA GLU A 179 19.01 9.17 -1.48
C GLU A 179 19.02 9.40 0.04
N GLY A 180 20.19 9.48 0.62
CA GLY A 180 20.39 9.71 2.05
C GLY A 180 20.19 8.45 2.92
N ALA A 181 19.93 7.27 2.34
CA ALA A 181 19.93 6.03 3.10
C ALA A 181 21.35 5.65 3.54
N GLU A 182 21.51 5.28 4.81
CA GLU A 182 22.78 4.85 5.42
C GLU A 182 22.77 3.31 5.55
N ILE A 183 23.65 2.62 4.83
CA ILE A 183 23.73 1.15 4.87
C ILE A 183 25.17 0.76 5.09
N SER A 184 25.45 0.08 6.19
CA SER A 184 26.82 -0.25 6.59
C SER A 184 26.96 -1.71 7.03
N GLY A 185 27.84 -2.47 6.35
CA GLY A 185 28.16 -3.85 6.74
C GLY A 185 26.97 -4.81 6.75
N ALA A 186 25.96 -4.59 5.91
CA ALA A 186 24.76 -5.40 5.84
C ALA A 186 24.86 -6.49 4.75
N TYR A 187 24.01 -7.52 4.87
CA TYR A 187 23.84 -8.60 3.89
C TYR A 187 22.47 -8.47 3.24
N LEU A 188 22.43 -8.17 1.93
CA LEU A 188 21.22 -8.00 1.16
C LEU A 188 21.10 -9.11 0.11
N ASN A 189 20.07 -9.91 0.18
CA ASN A 189 19.80 -10.99 -0.78
C ASN A 189 18.45 -10.74 -1.47
N ALA A 190 18.48 -10.21 -2.68
CA ALA A 190 17.30 -9.92 -3.49
C ALA A 190 16.98 -11.01 -4.52
N THR A 191 17.52 -12.23 -4.40
CA THR A 191 17.30 -13.33 -5.38
C THR A 191 15.84 -13.83 -5.40
N GLU A 192 15.08 -13.66 -4.31
CA GLU A 192 13.68 -14.09 -4.20
C GLU A 192 12.69 -12.93 -4.43
N GLY A 193 13.19 -11.70 -4.51
CA GLY A 193 12.39 -10.51 -4.75
C GLY A 193 13.12 -9.22 -4.36
N PRO A 194 12.58 -8.06 -4.72
CA PRO A 194 13.25 -6.78 -4.55
C PRO A 194 13.46 -6.39 -3.07
N ILE A 195 14.50 -5.61 -2.83
CA ILE A 195 14.75 -4.94 -1.56
C ILE A 195 14.68 -3.44 -1.80
N TYR A 196 13.74 -2.77 -1.13
CA TYR A 196 13.59 -1.32 -1.15
C TYR A 196 14.08 -0.73 0.16
N ILE A 197 14.90 0.33 0.08
CA ILE A 197 15.40 1.09 1.24
C ILE A 197 15.11 2.56 0.99
N GLY A 198 14.17 3.10 1.76
CA GLY A 198 13.67 4.46 1.62
C GLY A 198 14.65 5.55 2.06
N ALA A 199 14.31 6.78 1.75
CA ALA A 199 15.13 7.95 2.04
C ALA A 199 15.47 8.08 3.53
N GLN A 200 16.72 8.39 3.85
CA GLN A 200 17.21 8.56 5.24
C GLN A 200 17.01 7.32 6.13
N ALA A 201 16.71 6.15 5.56
CA ALA A 201 16.66 4.91 6.31
C ALA A 201 18.06 4.45 6.73
N LYS A 202 18.14 3.76 7.88
CA LYS A 202 19.40 3.23 8.40
C LYS A 202 19.36 1.72 8.49
N VAL A 203 20.31 1.05 7.83
CA VAL A 203 20.52 -0.39 7.95
C VAL A 203 21.89 -0.61 8.56
N MET A 204 21.89 -1.05 9.83
CA MET A 204 23.10 -1.13 10.65
C MET A 204 23.87 -2.44 10.40
N GLU A 205 25.05 -2.50 10.94
CA GLU A 205 26.04 -3.56 10.74
C GLU A 205 25.49 -4.95 11.08
N GLY A 206 25.79 -5.91 10.23
CA GLY A 206 25.38 -7.31 10.39
C GLY A 206 23.90 -7.58 10.16
N ALA A 207 23.10 -6.57 9.79
CA ALA A 207 21.71 -6.80 9.40
C ALA A 207 21.65 -7.65 8.12
N MET A 208 20.69 -8.59 8.08
CA MET A 208 20.47 -9.52 6.97
C MET A 208 19.06 -9.32 6.43
N LEU A 209 18.94 -8.91 5.16
CA LEU A 209 17.68 -8.69 4.49
C LEU A 209 17.54 -9.70 3.32
N ARG A 210 16.41 -10.40 3.26
CA ARG A 210 16.06 -11.28 2.15
C ARG A 210 14.75 -10.80 1.53
N GLY A 211 14.79 -10.39 0.26
CA GLY A 211 13.63 -9.86 -0.46
C GLY A 211 12.51 -10.89 -0.69
N PRO A 212 11.28 -10.43 -0.98
CA PRO A 212 10.88 -9.03 -1.10
C PRO A 212 10.77 -8.33 0.26
N VAL A 213 11.46 -7.20 0.45
CA VAL A 213 11.48 -6.42 1.70
C VAL A 213 11.40 -4.94 1.40
N ALA A 214 10.63 -4.20 2.20
CA ALA A 214 10.58 -2.76 2.15
C ALA A 214 10.97 -2.13 3.48
N ILE A 215 11.96 -1.24 3.46
CA ILE A 215 12.36 -0.40 4.59
C ILE A 215 11.93 1.03 4.27
N GLY A 216 10.98 1.56 5.02
CA GLY A 216 10.42 2.90 4.81
C GLY A 216 11.37 4.02 5.22
N ASP A 217 11.05 5.24 4.79
CA ASP A 217 11.85 6.44 5.05
C ASP A 217 12.11 6.62 6.55
N HIS A 218 13.33 7.03 6.90
CA HIS A 218 13.79 7.24 8.28
C HIS A 218 13.67 6.01 9.19
N ALA A 219 13.34 4.83 8.67
CA ALA A 219 13.30 3.61 9.47
C ALA A 219 14.72 3.16 9.84
N THR A 220 14.84 2.47 10.96
CA THR A 220 16.12 1.91 11.42
C THR A 220 16.02 0.40 11.54
N VAL A 221 16.82 -0.32 10.78
CA VAL A 221 17.08 -1.75 10.97
C VAL A 221 18.32 -1.88 11.84
N ARG A 222 18.16 -2.46 13.03
CA ARG A 222 19.21 -2.55 14.05
C ARG A 222 20.28 -3.56 13.70
N MET A 223 21.45 -3.44 14.36
CA MET A 223 22.57 -4.37 14.23
C MET A 223 22.13 -5.83 14.39
N GLY A 224 22.55 -6.68 13.46
CA GLY A 224 22.29 -8.11 13.47
C GLY A 224 20.84 -8.52 13.25
N ALA A 225 19.92 -7.61 12.90
CA ALA A 225 18.54 -7.94 12.59
C ALA A 225 18.45 -8.86 11.36
N LYS A 226 17.47 -9.79 11.39
CA LYS A 226 17.19 -10.70 10.27
C LYS A 226 15.78 -10.41 9.73
N ILE A 227 15.70 -9.87 8.55
CA ILE A 227 14.43 -9.50 7.92
C ILE A 227 14.20 -10.40 6.72
N TYR A 228 13.15 -11.20 6.78
CA TYR A 228 12.76 -12.14 5.74
C TYR A 228 11.71 -11.55 4.79
N GLY A 229 11.51 -12.21 3.66
CA GLY A 229 10.60 -11.81 2.60
C GLY A 229 9.16 -11.59 3.07
N GLY A 230 8.40 -10.81 2.28
CA GLY A 230 7.04 -10.41 2.64
C GLY A 230 6.97 -9.38 3.76
N THR A 231 8.09 -8.73 4.11
CA THR A 231 8.15 -7.81 5.27
C THR A 231 8.28 -6.35 4.85
N THR A 232 7.45 -5.50 5.46
CA THR A 232 7.56 -4.04 5.39
C THR A 232 7.84 -3.45 6.77
N ILE A 233 8.92 -2.69 6.87
CA ILE A 233 9.24 -1.83 8.02
C ILE A 233 8.81 -0.42 7.66
N GLY A 234 7.71 0.06 8.25
CA GLY A 234 7.13 1.36 7.94
C GLY A 234 8.04 2.55 8.29
N ARG A 235 7.62 3.73 7.86
CA ARG A 235 8.37 4.98 8.09
C ARG A 235 8.60 5.22 9.59
N TRP A 236 9.81 5.69 9.95
CA TRP A 236 10.19 5.98 11.34
C TRP A 236 10.15 4.78 12.30
N CYS A 237 9.99 3.57 11.78
CA CYS A 237 10.06 2.36 12.60
C CYS A 237 11.47 2.05 13.05
N LYS A 238 11.59 1.33 14.18
CA LYS A 238 12.85 0.75 14.62
C LYS A 238 12.68 -0.76 14.76
N ALA A 239 13.36 -1.52 13.91
CA ALA A 239 13.22 -2.96 13.80
C ALA A 239 14.51 -3.68 14.22
N GLY A 240 14.38 -4.69 15.09
CA GLY A 240 15.48 -5.56 15.54
C GLY A 240 15.00 -6.98 15.77
N GLY A 241 15.95 -7.90 15.90
CA GLY A 241 15.68 -9.33 16.02
C GLY A 241 15.27 -9.97 14.70
N GLU A 242 14.50 -11.02 14.74
CA GLU A 242 14.01 -11.76 13.58
C GLU A 242 12.57 -11.36 13.23
N ILE A 243 12.32 -11.06 11.96
CA ILE A 243 11.02 -10.58 11.45
C ILE A 243 10.73 -11.29 10.12
N VAL A 244 9.57 -11.93 10.05
CA VAL A 244 9.12 -12.74 8.92
C VAL A 244 7.71 -12.30 8.55
N GLU A 245 7.41 -12.15 7.24
CA GLU A 245 6.05 -11.89 6.71
C GLU A 245 5.23 -10.92 7.57
N SER A 246 5.76 -9.74 7.78
CA SER A 246 5.19 -8.78 8.74
C SER A 246 5.10 -7.38 8.16
N VAL A 247 4.08 -6.63 8.57
CA VAL A 247 3.95 -5.21 8.26
C VAL A 247 4.00 -4.41 9.56
N LEU A 248 5.10 -3.71 9.79
CA LEU A 248 5.21 -2.73 10.87
C LEU A 248 4.67 -1.39 10.35
N LEU A 249 3.56 -0.94 10.91
CA LEU A 249 3.01 0.37 10.59
C LEU A 249 3.92 1.47 11.13
N GLU A 250 3.76 2.69 10.60
CA GLU A 250 4.63 3.82 10.92
C GLU A 250 4.80 4.04 12.42
N TYR A 251 6.01 4.46 12.81
CA TYR A 251 6.42 4.75 14.20
C TYR A 251 6.42 3.54 15.15
N ALA A 252 6.30 2.32 14.64
CA ALA A 252 6.39 1.12 15.48
C ALA A 252 7.85 0.84 15.92
N ASN A 253 7.99 0.22 17.10
CA ASN A 253 9.29 -0.17 17.63
C ASN A 253 9.28 -1.64 18.09
N LYS A 254 9.98 -2.49 17.34
CA LYS A 254 10.24 -3.89 17.69
C LYS A 254 11.72 -4.04 18.06
N ARG A 255 12.01 -4.21 19.35
CA ARG A 255 13.41 -4.18 19.84
C ARG A 255 14.15 -5.50 19.72
N SER A 256 13.54 -6.61 20.09
CA SER A 256 14.23 -7.90 20.21
C SER A 256 13.24 -9.07 20.13
N GLU A 257 13.80 -10.29 20.18
CA GLU A 257 13.06 -11.55 20.22
C GLU A 257 12.65 -11.97 21.64
N GLU A 258 12.77 -11.11 22.63
CA GLU A 258 12.46 -11.45 24.00
C GLU A 258 11.03 -11.98 24.14
N ARG A 259 10.93 -13.30 24.31
CA ARG A 259 9.74 -13.92 24.88
C ARG A 259 9.64 -13.43 26.31
N ARG A 260 8.68 -12.57 26.60
CA ARG A 260 8.21 -12.47 27.98
C ARG A 260 7.58 -13.80 28.34
N VAL A 261 8.31 -14.62 29.05
CA VAL A 261 7.72 -15.71 29.81
C VAL A 261 7.01 -15.02 30.97
N GLY A 262 5.70 -14.87 30.84
CA GLY A 262 4.84 -14.42 31.91
C GLY A 262 4.53 -15.59 32.84
#